data_f54402c2d7dd8f62034d8b0b979baa02
#
_entry.id   f54402c2d7dd8f62034d8b0b979baa02
#
_cell.length_a   1.000
_cell.length_b   1.000
_cell.length_c   1.000
_cell.angle_alpha   90.00
_cell.angle_beta   90.00
_cell.angle_gamma   90.00
#
_symmetry.space_group_name_H-M   'P 1'
#
loop_
_entity.id
_entity.type
_entity.pdbx_description
1 polymer ?
#
loop_
_entity_poly.entity_id
_entity_poly.type
_entity_poly.pdbx_seq_one_letter_code
_entity_poly.pdbx_strand_id
1 'polypeptide(L)'
;MSFTAIENSRTKGNLVNLYLITYGSQPTEYFAFCSGEEAIIFNGKTYIPTEIDRDKVVVNGTGDKTMLNVAIDYSNPLVPLIKDYPPSKVIGLTIFQGHVSDGEYLAVWIGAISSWKRNGDLVELSCNPVSNSLNRTGLRRKYQLGCPHILYGSKCGASKASFTTTKTITGVMANAIDLPPAWVAT
;
A
#
# COMPACT_ATOMS: atom_id res chain seq x y z
N MET A 1 -5.02 -4.32 -35.87
CA MET A 1 -3.79 -3.53 -36.17
C MET A 1 -2.92 -3.58 -34.95
N SER A 2 -1.60 -3.59 -35.05
CA SER A 2 -0.71 -3.62 -33.90
C SER A 2 -0.71 -2.25 -33.18
N PHE A 3 -0.64 -2.24 -31.86
CA PHE A 3 -0.50 -1.05 -31.01
C PHE A 3 0.49 -0.01 -31.58
N THR A 4 1.65 -0.47 -32.01
CA THR A 4 2.69 0.37 -32.63
C THR A 4 2.24 1.06 -33.93
N ALA A 5 1.38 0.44 -34.70
CA ALA A 5 0.90 1.01 -35.97
C ALA A 5 -0.12 2.15 -35.71
N ILE A 6 -0.88 2.05 -34.64
CA ILE A 6 -1.85 3.09 -34.24
C ILE A 6 -1.14 4.26 -33.55
N GLU A 7 -0.15 3.96 -32.71
CA GLU A 7 0.67 4.98 -32.02
C GLU A 7 1.39 5.90 -33.03
N ASN A 8 1.83 5.35 -34.15
CA ASN A 8 2.44 6.12 -35.24
C ASN A 8 1.42 6.85 -36.13
N SER A 9 0.13 6.65 -35.93
CA SER A 9 -0.93 7.27 -36.70
C SER A 9 -1.31 8.63 -36.15
N ARG A 10 -1.38 9.66 -37.02
CA ARG A 10 -1.82 11.00 -36.62
C ARG A 10 -3.34 11.13 -36.43
N THR A 11 -4.14 10.18 -36.90
CA THR A 11 -5.60 10.32 -36.97
C THR A 11 -6.39 9.21 -36.28
N LYS A 12 -5.76 8.11 -35.90
CA LYS A 12 -6.45 6.92 -35.34
C LYS A 12 -6.19 6.68 -33.86
N GLY A 13 -5.37 7.51 -33.25
CA GLY A 13 -5.01 7.36 -31.85
C GLY A 13 -6.04 7.99 -30.91
N ASN A 14 -6.93 7.20 -30.34
CA ASN A 14 -7.70 7.59 -29.16
C ASN A 14 -7.12 6.83 -27.95
N LEU A 15 -6.17 7.46 -27.28
CA LEU A 15 -5.43 6.88 -26.17
C LEU A 15 -6.29 6.92 -24.91
N VAL A 16 -6.52 5.76 -24.32
CA VAL A 16 -7.28 5.62 -23.07
C VAL A 16 -6.43 4.91 -22.03
N ASN A 17 -6.52 5.39 -20.80
CA ASN A 17 -5.93 4.75 -19.62
C ASN A 17 -7.00 3.96 -18.87
N LEU A 18 -6.68 2.72 -18.52
CA LEU A 18 -7.50 1.87 -17.66
C LEU A 18 -6.84 1.72 -16.30
N TYR A 19 -7.58 1.96 -15.24
CA TYR A 19 -7.10 1.92 -13.87
C TYR A 19 -7.76 0.75 -13.14
N LEU A 20 -6.99 -0.24 -12.76
CA LEU A 20 -7.43 -1.36 -11.95
C LEU A 20 -6.92 -1.17 -10.52
N ILE A 21 -7.82 -0.97 -9.59
CA ILE A 21 -7.53 -0.78 -8.17
C ILE A 21 -8.01 -2.01 -7.41
N THR A 22 -7.11 -2.72 -6.76
CA THR A 22 -7.40 -3.93 -5.97
C THR A 22 -7.18 -3.66 -4.49
N TYR A 23 -8.17 -3.96 -3.64
CA TYR A 23 -8.12 -3.62 -2.22
C TYR A 23 -8.31 -4.81 -1.27
N GLY A 24 -8.53 -5.99 -1.80
CA GLY A 24 -8.78 -7.18 -1.00
C GLY A 24 -8.08 -8.44 -1.51
N SER A 25 -8.50 -9.59 -0.99
CA SER A 25 -7.97 -10.90 -1.39
C SER A 25 -8.84 -11.61 -2.40
N GLN A 26 -10.10 -11.21 -2.48
CA GLN A 26 -11.06 -11.84 -3.38
C GLN A 26 -10.94 -11.24 -4.78
N PRO A 27 -11.13 -12.02 -5.83
CA PRO A 27 -11.07 -11.53 -7.19
C PRO A 27 -12.16 -10.50 -7.54
N THR A 28 -13.16 -10.34 -6.67
CA THR A 28 -14.25 -9.36 -6.78
C THR A 28 -13.99 -8.05 -6.06
N GLU A 29 -12.93 -7.97 -5.23
CA GLU A 29 -12.59 -6.78 -4.44
C GLU A 29 -11.68 -5.85 -5.25
N TYR A 30 -12.28 -5.23 -6.26
CA TYR A 30 -11.59 -4.27 -7.13
C TYR A 30 -12.51 -3.15 -7.60
N PHE A 31 -11.91 -2.04 -7.99
CA PHE A 31 -12.52 -1.00 -8.81
C PHE A 31 -11.80 -0.93 -10.15
N ALA A 32 -12.56 -0.76 -11.21
CA ALA A 32 -12.04 -0.63 -12.57
C ALA A 32 -12.60 0.64 -13.20
N PHE A 33 -11.73 1.61 -13.46
CA PHE A 33 -12.07 2.90 -14.03
C PHE A 33 -11.34 3.11 -15.35
N CYS A 34 -11.94 3.89 -16.25
CA CYS A 34 -11.29 4.32 -17.49
C CYS A 34 -11.37 5.85 -17.65
N SER A 35 -10.38 6.41 -18.31
CA SER A 35 -10.36 7.83 -18.67
C SER A 35 -11.11 8.14 -19.96
N GLY A 36 -11.72 7.13 -20.60
CA GLY A 36 -12.52 7.28 -21.81
C GLY A 36 -13.95 7.70 -21.52
N GLU A 37 -14.72 7.98 -22.58
CA GLU A 37 -16.14 8.34 -22.49
C GLU A 37 -17.05 7.11 -22.38
N GLU A 38 -16.62 5.95 -22.87
CA GLU A 38 -17.39 4.72 -22.89
C GLU A 38 -16.79 3.65 -22.00
N ALA A 39 -17.64 2.74 -21.49
CA ALA A 39 -17.21 1.60 -20.72
C ALA A 39 -16.42 0.61 -21.59
N ILE A 40 -15.28 0.16 -21.10
CA ILE A 40 -14.36 -0.73 -21.83
C ILE A 40 -14.30 -2.07 -21.10
N ILE A 41 -14.43 -3.16 -21.82
CA ILE A 41 -14.27 -4.52 -21.30
C ILE A 41 -12.87 -5.01 -21.62
N PHE A 42 -12.07 -5.28 -20.60
CA PHE A 42 -10.73 -5.80 -20.74
C PHE A 42 -10.40 -6.81 -19.63
N ASN A 43 -9.79 -7.94 -19.98
CA ASN A 43 -9.46 -9.05 -19.05
C ASN A 43 -10.66 -9.51 -18.20
N GLY A 44 -11.86 -9.57 -18.78
CA GLY A 44 -13.08 -10.01 -18.08
C GLY A 44 -13.62 -9.02 -17.04
N LYS A 45 -13.11 -7.78 -17.04
CA LYS A 45 -13.56 -6.69 -16.16
C LYS A 45 -14.11 -5.53 -16.98
N THR A 46 -15.18 -4.91 -16.49
CA THR A 46 -15.75 -3.71 -17.09
C THR A 46 -15.18 -2.48 -16.42
N TYR A 47 -14.48 -1.65 -17.18
CA TYR A 47 -13.91 -0.39 -16.73
C TYR A 47 -14.93 0.72 -16.97
N ILE A 48 -15.32 1.40 -15.90
CA ILE A 48 -16.37 2.43 -15.92
C ILE A 48 -15.74 3.80 -16.20
N PRO A 49 -16.31 4.62 -17.11
CA PRO A 49 -15.88 5.99 -17.34
C PRO A 49 -15.93 6.78 -16.03
N THR A 50 -14.81 7.43 -15.70
CA THR A 50 -14.71 8.23 -14.48
C THR A 50 -13.71 9.35 -14.70
N GLU A 51 -13.96 10.50 -14.11
CA GLU A 51 -13.00 11.59 -14.09
C GLU A 51 -11.79 11.19 -13.25
N ILE A 52 -10.75 10.77 -13.94
CA ILE A 52 -9.49 10.31 -13.37
C ILE A 52 -8.34 10.78 -14.25
N ASP A 53 -7.39 11.45 -13.63
CA ASP A 53 -6.19 11.93 -14.29
C ASP A 53 -4.94 11.47 -13.55
N ARG A 54 -3.82 11.45 -14.24
CA ARG A 54 -2.53 11.04 -13.68
C ARG A 54 -1.38 11.87 -14.21
N ASP A 55 -0.37 12.01 -13.40
CA ASP A 55 0.92 12.54 -13.84
C ASP A 55 1.56 11.64 -14.91
N LYS A 56 2.52 12.19 -15.64
CA LYS A 56 3.33 11.40 -16.57
C LYS A 56 4.15 10.36 -15.81
N VAL A 57 4.15 9.13 -16.32
CA VAL A 57 5.04 8.10 -15.82
C VAL A 57 6.46 8.44 -16.23
N VAL A 58 7.29 8.83 -15.25
CA VAL A 58 8.70 9.12 -15.48
C VAL A 58 9.50 7.89 -15.05
N VAL A 59 10.25 7.31 -15.98
CA VAL A 59 11.16 6.20 -15.69
C VAL A 59 12.56 6.77 -15.49
N ASN A 60 12.99 6.86 -14.25
CA ASN A 60 14.34 7.25 -13.89
C ASN A 60 15.21 6.00 -13.67
N GLY A 61 16.51 6.09 -13.84
CA GLY A 61 17.45 4.98 -13.59
C GLY A 61 17.43 4.45 -12.15
N THR A 62 16.91 5.21 -11.19
CA THR A 62 16.59 4.79 -9.82
C THR A 62 15.10 4.49 -9.74
N GLY A 63 14.68 3.28 -10.11
CA GLY A 63 13.27 2.86 -10.22
C GLY A 63 12.45 2.88 -8.92
N ASP A 64 13.07 3.17 -7.79
CA ASP A 64 12.48 3.19 -6.45
C ASP A 64 11.86 4.53 -6.05
N LYS A 65 12.17 5.63 -6.77
CA LYS A 65 11.76 6.99 -6.39
C LYS A 65 10.69 7.61 -7.29
N THR A 66 10.21 6.89 -8.28
CA THR A 66 9.21 7.43 -9.20
C THR A 66 7.81 7.27 -8.61
N MET A 67 7.42 8.22 -7.75
CA MET A 67 6.05 8.33 -7.28
C MET A 67 5.15 8.78 -8.42
N LEU A 68 3.94 8.24 -8.48
CA LEU A 68 2.90 8.64 -9.41
C LEU A 68 1.75 9.24 -8.63
N ASN A 69 1.32 10.44 -9.01
CA ASN A 69 0.10 11.02 -8.47
C ASN A 69 -1.07 10.77 -9.43
N VAL A 70 -2.19 10.41 -8.86
CA VAL A 70 -3.46 10.18 -9.56
C VAL A 70 -4.52 11.05 -8.90
N ALA A 71 -5.20 11.87 -9.67
CA ALA A 71 -6.30 12.70 -9.22
C ALA A 71 -7.64 12.03 -9.59
N ILE A 72 -8.55 11.97 -8.63
CA ILE A 72 -9.91 11.45 -8.80
C ILE A 72 -10.91 12.43 -8.21
N ASP A 73 -12.15 12.41 -8.70
CA ASP A 73 -13.24 13.17 -8.10
C ASP A 73 -13.57 12.66 -6.68
N TYR A 74 -13.95 13.58 -5.79
CA TYR A 74 -14.33 13.26 -4.41
C TYR A 74 -15.58 12.37 -4.31
N SER A 75 -16.46 12.41 -5.31
CA SER A 75 -17.65 11.55 -5.39
C SER A 75 -17.35 10.10 -5.79
N ASN A 76 -16.12 9.80 -6.19
CA ASN A 76 -15.71 8.48 -6.63
C ASN A 76 -15.89 7.44 -5.52
N PRO A 77 -16.46 6.24 -5.80
CA PRO A 77 -16.70 5.18 -4.81
C PRO A 77 -15.44 4.64 -4.12
N LEU A 78 -14.26 4.92 -4.64
CA LEU A 78 -12.99 4.59 -3.98
C LEU A 78 -12.74 5.46 -2.74
N VAL A 79 -13.25 6.71 -2.71
CA VAL A 79 -12.95 7.68 -1.64
C VAL A 79 -13.46 7.22 -0.27
N PRO A 80 -14.72 6.76 -0.10
CA PRO A 80 -15.20 6.22 1.16
C PRO A 80 -14.37 5.02 1.67
N LEU A 81 -13.91 4.16 0.77
CA LEU A 81 -13.07 3.02 1.13
C LEU A 81 -11.75 3.45 1.75
N ILE A 82 -11.12 4.49 1.21
CA ILE A 82 -9.82 4.96 1.70
C ILE A 82 -9.97 5.82 2.96
N LYS A 83 -11.02 6.65 3.02
CA LYS A 83 -11.26 7.62 4.09
C LYS A 83 -11.87 6.98 5.33
N ASP A 84 -12.99 6.27 5.15
CA ASP A 84 -13.85 5.84 6.26
C ASP A 84 -13.52 4.40 6.71
N TYR A 85 -13.16 3.54 5.78
CA TYR A 85 -12.90 2.12 6.01
C TYR A 85 -11.62 1.64 5.32
N PRO A 86 -10.45 2.16 5.71
CA PRO A 86 -9.20 1.77 5.06
C PRO A 86 -8.98 0.26 5.18
N PRO A 87 -8.77 -0.46 4.08
CA PRO A 87 -8.56 -1.90 4.12
C PRO A 87 -7.26 -2.23 4.84
N SER A 88 -7.23 -3.37 5.53
CA SER A 88 -6.02 -3.85 6.21
C SER A 88 -4.90 -4.27 5.25
N LYS A 89 -5.24 -4.46 3.98
CA LYS A 89 -4.32 -4.81 2.91
C LYS A 89 -3.92 -3.60 2.09
N VAL A 90 -2.76 -3.72 1.47
CA VAL A 90 -2.25 -2.69 0.55
C VAL A 90 -3.18 -2.58 -0.65
N ILE A 91 -3.59 -1.36 -0.97
CA ILE A 91 -4.39 -1.08 -2.16
C ILE A 91 -3.45 -1.05 -3.36
N GLY A 92 -3.56 -2.04 -4.24
CA GLY A 92 -2.80 -2.13 -5.48
C GLY A 92 -3.42 -1.27 -6.57
N LEU A 93 -2.59 -0.65 -7.40
CA LEU A 93 -2.99 0.08 -8.59
C LEU A 93 -2.21 -0.46 -9.79
N THR A 94 -2.92 -0.84 -10.83
CA THR A 94 -2.35 -1.19 -12.14
C THR A 94 -2.96 -0.28 -13.20
N ILE A 95 -2.10 0.34 -13.99
CA ILE A 95 -2.53 1.23 -15.08
C ILE A 95 -2.18 0.58 -16.40
N PHE A 96 -3.20 0.39 -17.22
CA PHE A 96 -3.05 -0.06 -18.60
C PHE A 96 -3.30 1.12 -19.53
N GLN A 97 -2.62 1.13 -20.63
CA GLN A 97 -2.74 2.14 -21.69
C GLN A 97 -2.94 1.47 -23.03
N GLY A 98 -3.85 1.97 -23.80
CA GLY A 98 -4.15 1.43 -25.13
C GLY A 98 -5.07 2.34 -25.92
N HIS A 99 -5.41 1.90 -27.11
CA HIS A 99 -6.34 2.58 -28.00
C HIS A 99 -7.65 1.82 -28.08
N VAL A 100 -8.77 2.55 -27.98
CA VAL A 100 -10.12 1.95 -28.05
C VAL A 100 -10.31 1.14 -29.33
N SER A 101 -9.73 1.61 -30.44
CA SER A 101 -9.87 0.99 -31.75
C SER A 101 -9.15 -0.36 -31.90
N ASP A 102 -8.15 -0.64 -31.08
CA ASP A 102 -7.31 -1.85 -31.19
C ASP A 102 -7.69 -2.93 -30.16
N GLY A 103 -8.22 -2.50 -29.01
CA GLY A 103 -8.58 -3.40 -27.92
C GLY A 103 -7.37 -4.00 -27.19
N GLU A 104 -6.14 -3.61 -27.57
CA GLU A 104 -4.91 -4.01 -26.91
C GLU A 104 -4.52 -2.97 -25.85
N TYR A 105 -4.36 -3.42 -24.60
CA TYR A 105 -3.96 -2.56 -23.51
C TYR A 105 -2.71 -3.11 -22.83
N LEU A 106 -1.67 -2.29 -22.76
CA LEU A 106 -0.39 -2.63 -22.17
C LEU A 106 -0.30 -2.06 -20.75
N ALA A 107 0.22 -2.84 -19.81
CA ALA A 107 0.49 -2.35 -18.46
C ALA A 107 1.69 -1.38 -18.49
N VAL A 108 1.42 -0.10 -18.22
CA VAL A 108 2.44 0.96 -18.18
C VAL A 108 2.95 1.24 -16.78
N TRP A 109 2.16 0.94 -15.76
CA TRP A 109 2.56 1.18 -14.38
C TRP A 109 1.88 0.20 -13.43
N ILE A 110 2.62 -0.28 -12.44
CA ILE A 110 2.14 -1.17 -11.38
C ILE A 110 2.73 -0.71 -10.05
N GLY A 111 1.87 -0.57 -9.07
CA GLY A 111 2.30 -0.17 -7.74
C GLY A 111 1.17 -0.20 -6.71
N ALA A 112 1.29 0.61 -5.68
CA ALA A 112 0.34 0.67 -4.59
C ALA A 112 0.07 2.11 -4.15
N ILE A 113 -1.15 2.38 -3.72
CA ILE A 113 -1.53 3.66 -3.12
C ILE A 113 -0.91 3.72 -1.73
N SER A 114 -0.12 4.77 -1.48
CA SER A 114 0.59 4.98 -0.21
C SER A 114 -0.07 6.03 0.68
N SER A 115 -0.61 7.07 0.09
CA SER A 115 -1.28 8.16 0.81
C SER A 115 -2.28 8.86 -0.08
N TRP A 116 -3.16 9.63 0.54
CA TRP A 116 -4.14 10.43 -0.17
C TRP A 116 -4.26 11.82 0.48
N LYS A 117 -4.64 12.80 -0.30
CA LYS A 117 -4.85 14.17 0.13
C LYS A 117 -6.07 14.74 -0.59
N ARG A 118 -6.95 15.42 0.15
CA ARG A 118 -8.04 16.17 -0.47
C ARG A 118 -7.58 17.55 -0.91
N ASN A 119 -7.93 17.93 -2.12
CA ASN A 119 -7.66 19.25 -2.68
C ASN A 119 -8.95 19.78 -3.35
N GLY A 120 -9.78 20.48 -2.57
CA GLY A 120 -11.11 20.92 -3.01
C GLY A 120 -12.05 19.73 -3.27
N ASP A 121 -12.50 19.62 -4.52
CA ASP A 121 -13.38 18.54 -4.98
C ASP A 121 -12.61 17.35 -5.56
N LEU A 122 -11.28 17.44 -5.60
CA LEU A 122 -10.41 16.36 -6.05
C LEU A 122 -9.73 15.67 -4.87
N VAL A 123 -9.43 14.41 -5.07
CA VAL A 123 -8.59 13.59 -4.18
C VAL A 123 -7.33 13.18 -4.94
N GLU A 124 -6.20 13.63 -4.46
CA GLU A 124 -4.88 13.26 -4.96
C GLU A 124 -4.39 12.00 -4.25
N LEU A 125 -4.13 10.95 -5.01
CA LEU A 125 -3.59 9.69 -4.56
C LEU A 125 -2.09 9.64 -4.88
N SER A 126 -1.24 9.52 -3.87
CA SER A 126 0.19 9.29 -4.08
C SER A 126 0.47 7.80 -4.12
N CYS A 127 1.03 7.34 -5.22
CA CYS A 127 1.24 5.94 -5.50
C CYS A 127 2.73 5.61 -5.61
N ASN A 128 3.15 4.54 -4.94
CA ASN A 128 4.52 4.04 -4.98
C ASN A 128 4.63 2.86 -5.96
N PRO A 129 5.69 2.78 -6.79
CA PRO A 129 5.90 1.66 -7.68
C PRO A 129 6.21 0.37 -6.89
N VAL A 130 5.96 -0.79 -7.51
CA VAL A 130 6.27 -2.11 -6.91
C VAL A 130 7.75 -2.21 -6.51
N SER A 131 8.65 -1.60 -7.29
CA SER A 131 10.09 -1.57 -7.00
C SER A 131 10.45 -0.97 -5.63
N ASN A 132 9.59 -0.12 -5.05
CA ASN A 132 9.81 0.40 -3.70
C ASN A 132 9.83 -0.71 -2.63
N SER A 133 9.23 -1.87 -2.91
CA SER A 133 9.30 -3.03 -2.02
C SER A 133 10.71 -3.61 -1.88
N LEU A 134 11.57 -3.40 -2.89
CA LEU A 134 12.96 -3.85 -2.88
C LEU A 134 13.82 -3.10 -1.85
N ASN A 135 13.42 -1.89 -1.47
CA ASN A 135 14.09 -1.09 -0.45
C ASN A 135 13.76 -1.51 0.98
N ARG A 136 12.87 -2.47 1.17
CA ARG A 136 12.56 -2.98 2.50
C ARG A 136 13.73 -3.78 3.03
N THR A 137 14.16 -3.46 4.24
CA THR A 137 15.18 -4.23 4.94
C THR A 137 14.71 -5.68 5.11
N GLY A 138 15.30 -6.62 4.38
CA GLY A 138 14.92 -8.03 4.41
C GLY A 138 15.21 -8.71 5.75
N LEU A 139 16.37 -8.43 6.33
CA LEU A 139 16.77 -8.94 7.63
C LEU A 139 16.52 -7.90 8.71
N ARG A 140 15.52 -8.13 9.55
CA ARG A 140 15.22 -7.26 10.71
C ARG A 140 16.24 -7.44 11.85
N ARG A 141 16.95 -8.57 11.85
CA ARG A 141 17.95 -8.86 12.88
C ARG A 141 19.30 -8.37 12.42
N LYS A 142 19.87 -7.50 13.19
CA LYS A 142 21.27 -7.08 13.03
C LYS A 142 22.15 -7.98 13.88
N TYR A 143 23.38 -8.23 13.43
CA TYR A 143 24.39 -8.89 14.25
C TYR A 143 24.74 -7.96 15.42
N GLN A 144 24.41 -8.36 16.65
CA GLN A 144 24.61 -7.55 17.86
C GLN A 144 24.92 -8.45 19.05
N LEU A 145 25.64 -7.92 20.05
CA LEU A 145 26.01 -8.64 21.27
C LEU A 145 24.82 -8.94 22.19
N GLY A 146 23.75 -8.11 22.13
CA GLY A 146 22.57 -8.32 22.94
C GLY A 146 21.48 -9.16 22.26
N CYS A 147 20.65 -9.84 23.05
CA CYS A 147 19.50 -10.57 22.57
C CYS A 147 18.46 -9.60 21.97
N PRO A 148 18.02 -9.77 20.72
CA PRO A 148 17.04 -8.89 20.07
C PRO A 148 15.59 -9.21 20.46
N HIS A 149 15.36 -10.21 21.31
CA HIS A 149 14.02 -10.64 21.69
C HIS A 149 13.55 -9.94 22.96
N ILE A 150 12.24 -9.72 23.02
CA ILE A 150 11.58 -9.29 24.24
C ILE A 150 11.74 -10.40 25.28
N LEU A 151 12.23 -10.04 26.47
CA LEU A 151 12.41 -10.97 27.58
C LEU A 151 11.08 -11.68 27.90
N TYR A 152 11.13 -12.98 28.06
CA TYR A 152 9.96 -13.86 28.27
C TYR A 152 8.90 -13.85 27.14
N GLY A 153 9.19 -13.24 26.00
CA GLY A 153 8.33 -13.34 24.80
C GLY A 153 8.39 -14.71 24.16
N SER A 154 7.49 -14.98 23.21
CA SER A 154 7.38 -16.29 22.51
C SER A 154 8.65 -16.78 21.82
N LYS A 155 9.60 -15.88 21.53
CA LYS A 155 10.90 -16.21 20.90
C LYS A 155 12.08 -16.15 21.89
N CYS A 156 11.81 -15.85 23.15
CA CYS A 156 12.80 -15.89 24.23
C CYS A 156 12.89 -17.30 24.80
N GLY A 157 14.08 -17.89 24.85
CA GLY A 157 14.28 -19.22 25.45
C GLY A 157 14.26 -19.25 26.98
N ALA A 158 14.18 -18.07 27.65
CA ALA A 158 14.16 -18.00 29.10
C ALA A 158 12.76 -18.28 29.66
N SER A 159 12.68 -19.16 30.62
CA SER A 159 11.44 -19.44 31.36
C SER A 159 11.18 -18.36 32.38
N LYS A 160 10.01 -17.69 32.30
CA LYS A 160 9.62 -16.68 33.28
C LYS A 160 9.58 -17.23 34.69
N ALA A 161 9.10 -18.47 34.88
CA ALA A 161 8.98 -19.11 36.19
C ALA A 161 10.32 -19.29 36.90
N SER A 162 11.39 -19.58 36.12
CA SER A 162 12.73 -19.81 36.70
C SER A 162 13.42 -18.52 37.20
N PHE A 163 12.97 -17.37 36.67
CA PHE A 163 13.60 -16.07 36.98
C PHE A 163 12.64 -15.08 37.65
N THR A 164 11.48 -15.56 38.13
CA THR A 164 10.52 -14.73 38.84
C THR A 164 10.51 -15.09 40.30
N THR A 165 10.73 -14.10 41.16
CA THR A 165 10.58 -14.25 42.63
C THR A 165 9.36 -13.47 43.06
N THR A 166 8.41 -14.14 43.73
CA THR A 166 7.23 -13.51 44.28
C THR A 166 7.47 -13.22 45.75
N LYS A 167 7.27 -11.99 46.19
CA LYS A 167 7.38 -11.56 47.60
C LYS A 167 6.13 -10.81 48.01
N THR A 168 5.75 -10.95 49.27
CA THR A 168 4.63 -10.22 49.86
C THR A 168 5.11 -8.83 50.31
N ILE A 169 4.39 -7.80 49.92
CA ILE A 169 4.65 -6.43 50.35
C ILE A 169 4.30 -6.33 51.84
N THR A 170 5.22 -5.82 52.67
CA THR A 170 5.04 -5.68 54.12
C THR A 170 4.46 -4.34 54.55
N GLY A 171 4.58 -3.31 53.72
CA GLY A 171 4.01 -2.00 53.97
C GLY A 171 3.91 -1.16 52.69
N VAL A 172 2.95 -0.26 52.62
CA VAL A 172 2.79 0.71 51.55
C VAL A 172 2.68 2.09 52.15
N MET A 173 3.62 2.98 51.86
CA MET A 173 3.55 4.42 52.13
C MET A 173 3.23 5.17 50.85
N ALA A 174 2.78 6.42 50.96
CA ALA A 174 2.30 7.19 49.78
C ALA A 174 3.24 7.19 48.57
N ASN A 175 4.57 7.13 48.76
CA ASN A 175 5.58 7.14 47.70
C ASN A 175 6.61 6.02 47.82
N ALA A 176 6.41 5.03 48.70
CA ALA A 176 7.34 3.93 48.91
C ALA A 176 6.62 2.62 49.18
N ILE A 177 7.24 1.53 48.79
CA ILE A 177 6.79 0.16 49.07
C ILE A 177 7.84 -0.51 49.92
N ASP A 178 7.46 -1.00 51.08
CA ASP A 178 8.35 -1.75 51.95
C ASP A 178 8.42 -3.21 51.46
N LEU A 179 9.62 -3.67 51.19
CA LEU A 179 9.92 -5.04 50.81
C LEU A 179 10.67 -5.73 51.96
N PRO A 180 10.45 -7.04 52.16
CA PRO A 180 11.17 -7.76 53.18
C PRO A 180 12.69 -7.72 52.93
N PRO A 181 13.51 -7.67 54.01
CA PRO A 181 14.97 -7.48 53.93
C PRO A 181 15.73 -8.56 53.18
N ALA A 182 15.10 -9.67 52.84
CA ALA A 182 15.69 -10.75 52.03
C ALA A 182 15.68 -10.50 50.52
N TRP A 183 15.39 -9.28 50.05
CA TRP A 183 15.46 -8.91 48.64
C TRP A 183 16.82 -8.27 48.25
N VAL A 184 17.87 -8.72 48.90
CA VAL A 184 19.23 -8.39 48.48
C VAL A 184 19.59 -9.38 47.38
N ALA A 185 19.87 -8.88 46.16
CA ALA A 185 20.40 -9.70 45.09
C ALA A 185 21.69 -10.41 45.57
N THR A 186 21.67 -11.70 45.52
CA THR A 186 22.89 -12.51 45.47
C THR A 186 23.44 -12.56 44.06
#